data_100d5d6d89b6964b3e379f83b20a40a0
#
_entry.id   100d5d6d89b6964b3e379f83b20a40a0
#
_cell.length_a   1.000
_cell.length_b   1.000
_cell.length_c   1.000
_cell.angle_alpha   90.00
_cell.angle_beta   90.00
_cell.angle_gamma   90.00
#
_symmetry.space_group_name_H-M   'P 1'
#
loop_
_entity.id
_entity.type
_entity.pdbx_description
1 polymer ?
#
loop_
_entity_poly.entity_id
_entity_poly.type
_entity_poly.pdbx_seq_one_letter_code
_entity_poly.pdbx_strand_id
1 'polypeptide(L)'
;MAHYFLRDEHYLVRRDKQFYATEQHDYTYFYVADRLDAAEAKALLDRTLKTGLAAIHPHKEHMSSFVTLVVLAETIDPEAKKILKKTRFHKNYRLALHGWMEYHIAAMECSTWSFLSNPAGRGARKTLEANFAPK
;
A
#
# COMPACT_ATOMS: atom_id res chain seq x y z
N MET A 1 -12.45 -10.55 -6.78
CA MET A 1 -12.30 -10.19 -5.39
C MET A 1 -11.42 -8.96 -5.19
N ALA A 2 -10.15 -9.05 -5.55
CA ALA A 2 -9.25 -7.91 -5.45
C ALA A 2 -9.77 -6.69 -6.22
N HIS A 3 -10.37 -6.92 -7.35
CA HIS A 3 -10.92 -5.85 -8.18
C HIS A 3 -12.01 -5.06 -7.45
N TYR A 4 -12.87 -5.75 -6.72
CA TYR A 4 -13.92 -5.11 -5.95
C TYR A 4 -13.33 -4.25 -4.84
N PHE A 5 -12.33 -4.76 -4.13
CA PHE A 5 -11.68 -4.02 -3.08
C PHE A 5 -10.92 -2.80 -3.58
N LEU A 6 -10.29 -2.90 -4.74
CA LEU A 6 -9.62 -1.75 -5.32
C LEU A 6 -10.60 -0.61 -5.58
N ARG A 7 -11.80 -0.94 -5.99
CA ARG A 7 -12.83 0.05 -6.24
C ARG A 7 -13.28 0.75 -4.96
N ASP A 8 -13.46 0.00 -3.89
CA ASP A 8 -13.84 0.53 -2.59
C ASP A 8 -12.72 1.38 -2.02
N GLU A 9 -11.49 0.93 -2.20
CA GLU A 9 -10.35 1.62 -1.81
C GLU A 9 -10.21 2.95 -2.47
N HIS A 10 -10.51 3.04 -3.72
CA HIS A 10 -10.47 4.27 -4.45
C HIS A 10 -11.39 5.31 -3.80
N TYR A 11 -12.52 4.88 -3.27
CA TYR A 11 -13.42 5.75 -2.53
C TYR A 11 -12.78 6.22 -1.23
N LEU A 12 -12.12 5.33 -0.50
CA LEU A 12 -11.42 5.67 0.73
C LEU A 12 -10.30 6.67 0.50
N VAL A 13 -9.56 6.49 -0.59
CA VAL A 13 -8.50 7.42 -0.95
C VAL A 13 -9.04 8.83 -1.15
N ARG A 14 -10.18 8.97 -1.81
CA ARG A 14 -10.77 10.27 -2.01
C ARG A 14 -11.18 10.93 -0.70
N ARG A 15 -11.69 10.15 0.23
CA ARG A 15 -12.06 10.65 1.55
C ARG A 15 -10.83 11.13 2.30
N ASP A 16 -9.78 10.36 2.27
CA ASP A 16 -8.54 10.72 2.93
C ASP A 16 -7.98 12.02 2.38
N LYS A 17 -8.01 12.19 1.07
CA LYS A 17 -7.50 13.38 0.44
C LYS A 17 -8.23 14.64 0.89
N GLN A 18 -9.48 14.54 1.25
CA GLN A 18 -10.25 15.68 1.69
C GLN A 18 -9.77 16.25 3.01
N PHE A 19 -9.05 15.46 3.79
CA PHE A 19 -8.55 15.90 5.07
C PHE A 19 -7.21 16.60 4.99
N TYR A 20 -6.52 16.49 3.87
CA TYR A 20 -5.19 17.06 3.73
C TYR A 20 -5.22 18.29 2.88
N ALA A 21 -4.94 19.42 3.51
CA ALA A 21 -4.81 20.70 2.80
C ALA A 21 -3.42 20.89 2.20
N THR A 22 -2.56 19.86 2.34
CA THR A 22 -1.19 19.91 1.88
C THR A 22 -1.05 19.22 0.53
N GLU A 23 0.13 19.25 -0.06
CA GLU A 23 0.41 18.57 -1.32
C GLU A 23 0.82 17.12 -1.13
N GLN A 24 0.54 16.53 0.02
CA GLN A 24 0.78 15.11 0.24
C GLN A 24 -0.46 14.33 -0.21
N HIS A 25 -0.24 13.32 -1.03
CA HIS A 25 -1.31 12.48 -1.55
C HIS A 25 -1.07 11.02 -1.21
N ASP A 26 -2.06 10.38 -0.60
CA ASP A 26 -2.01 8.96 -0.27
C ASP A 26 -3.02 8.19 -1.12
N TYR A 27 -2.54 7.16 -1.81
CA TYR A 27 -3.38 6.26 -2.58
C TYR A 27 -3.29 4.89 -1.93
N THR A 28 -4.31 4.55 -1.15
CA THR A 28 -4.31 3.32 -0.37
C THR A 28 -5.22 2.26 -1.00
N TYR A 29 -4.68 1.07 -1.20
CA TYR A 29 -5.38 -0.05 -1.81
C TYR A 29 -5.39 -1.22 -0.83
N PHE A 30 -6.55 -1.82 -0.64
CA PHE A 30 -6.70 -2.97 0.24
C PHE A 30 -6.90 -4.23 -0.58
N TYR A 31 -6.31 -5.31 -0.15
CA TYR A 31 -6.50 -6.60 -0.78
C TYR A 31 -6.81 -7.62 0.31
N VAL A 32 -7.93 -8.33 0.16
CA VAL A 32 -8.34 -9.37 1.11
C VAL A 32 -8.35 -10.70 0.41
N ALA A 33 -7.75 -11.70 1.01
CA ALA A 33 -7.67 -13.04 0.44
C ALA A 33 -7.66 -14.08 1.55
N ASP A 34 -8.00 -15.31 1.19
CA ASP A 34 -7.88 -16.42 2.14
C ASP A 34 -6.43 -16.83 2.27
N ARG A 35 -5.72 -16.86 1.16
CA ARG A 35 -4.31 -17.22 1.14
C ARG A 35 -3.57 -16.38 0.11
N LEU A 36 -2.38 -15.94 0.47
CA LEU A 36 -1.52 -15.21 -0.45
C LEU A 36 -0.25 -16.01 -0.68
N ASP A 37 -0.04 -16.47 -1.92
CA ASP A 37 1.20 -17.15 -2.27
C ASP A 37 2.17 -16.19 -2.96
N ALA A 38 3.37 -16.69 -3.26
CA ALA A 38 4.43 -15.86 -3.85
C ALA A 38 4.03 -15.27 -5.21
N ALA A 39 3.41 -16.08 -6.06
CA ALA A 39 3.02 -15.63 -7.39
C ALA A 39 1.97 -14.53 -7.31
N GLU A 40 0.98 -14.70 -6.45
CA GLU A 40 -0.06 -13.71 -6.24
C GLU A 40 0.51 -12.43 -5.63
N ALA A 41 1.45 -12.57 -4.70
CA ALA A 41 2.09 -11.42 -4.08
C ALA A 41 2.81 -10.57 -5.13
N LYS A 42 3.56 -11.18 -6.02
CA LYS A 42 4.26 -10.48 -7.09
C LYS A 42 3.29 -9.77 -8.02
N ALA A 43 2.24 -10.48 -8.44
CA ALA A 43 1.25 -9.93 -9.35
C ALA A 43 0.49 -8.76 -8.69
N LEU A 44 0.14 -8.91 -7.42
CA LEU A 44 -0.55 -7.89 -6.66
C LEU A 44 0.31 -6.63 -6.49
N LEU A 45 1.57 -6.80 -6.14
CA LEU A 45 2.49 -5.68 -5.96
C LEU A 45 2.67 -4.91 -7.25
N ASP A 46 2.83 -5.61 -8.37
CA ASP A 46 3.01 -4.98 -9.67
C ASP A 46 1.76 -4.23 -10.10
N ARG A 47 0.60 -4.88 -9.98
CA ARG A 47 -0.67 -4.27 -10.37
C ARG A 47 -1.00 -3.04 -9.52
N THR A 48 -0.79 -3.13 -8.22
CA THR A 48 -1.06 -2.01 -7.31
C THR A 48 -0.15 -0.83 -7.58
N LEU A 49 1.12 -1.11 -7.82
CA LEU A 49 2.08 -0.05 -8.14
C LEU A 49 1.71 0.65 -9.46
N LYS A 50 1.38 -0.12 -10.47
CA LYS A 50 0.97 0.44 -11.77
C LYS A 50 -0.28 1.29 -11.64
N THR A 51 -1.26 0.80 -10.90
CA THR A 51 -2.50 1.53 -10.67
C THR A 51 -2.23 2.84 -9.93
N GLY A 52 -1.40 2.78 -8.89
CA GLY A 52 -1.05 3.95 -8.12
C GLY A 52 -0.27 4.97 -8.94
N LEU A 53 0.71 4.52 -9.71
CA LEU A 53 1.49 5.41 -10.55
C LEU A 53 0.62 6.10 -11.59
N ALA A 54 -0.35 5.39 -12.15
CA ALA A 54 -1.26 5.96 -13.13
C ALA A 54 -2.17 7.03 -12.52
N ALA A 55 -2.43 6.96 -11.23
CA ALA A 55 -3.26 7.92 -10.54
C ALA A 55 -2.51 9.20 -10.15
N ILE A 56 -1.19 9.15 -10.11
CA ILE A 56 -0.37 10.29 -9.70
C ILE A 56 -0.16 11.25 -10.88
N HIS A 57 -0.44 12.51 -10.65
CA HIS A 57 -0.25 13.56 -11.65
C HIS A 57 0.72 14.60 -11.10
N PRO A 58 2.03 14.42 -11.33
CA PRO A 58 3.04 15.32 -10.78
C PRO A 58 2.95 16.72 -11.38
N HIS A 59 3.14 17.73 -10.56
CA HIS A 59 3.23 19.13 -10.99
C HIS A 59 4.08 19.87 -9.98
N LYS A 60 4.45 21.11 -10.27
CA LYS A 60 5.43 21.79 -9.44
C LYS A 60 4.96 22.07 -8.00
N GLU A 61 3.68 21.98 -7.72
CA GLU A 61 3.16 22.12 -6.36
C GLU A 61 3.04 20.77 -5.66
N HIS A 62 3.27 19.67 -6.40
CA HIS A 62 3.18 18.34 -5.85
C HIS A 62 4.40 18.02 -4.99
N MET A 63 4.18 17.76 -3.72
CA MET A 63 5.27 17.51 -2.78
C MET A 63 5.62 16.04 -2.65
N SER A 64 4.63 15.21 -2.37
CA SER A 64 4.88 13.79 -2.20
C SER A 64 3.61 12.98 -2.46
N SER A 65 3.80 11.74 -2.87
CA SER A 65 2.72 10.79 -3.03
C SER A 65 3.12 9.46 -2.42
N PHE A 66 2.17 8.80 -1.81
CA PHE A 66 2.38 7.46 -1.28
C PHE A 66 1.38 6.52 -1.91
N VAL A 67 1.88 5.42 -2.45
CA VAL A 67 1.02 4.32 -2.89
C VAL A 67 1.14 3.29 -1.79
N THR A 68 0.04 3.00 -1.11
CA THR A 68 0.04 2.08 0.02
C THR A 68 -0.80 0.85 -0.31
N LEU A 69 -0.21 -0.31 -0.18
CA LEU A 69 -0.92 -1.57 -0.30
C LEU A 69 -1.08 -2.16 1.09
N VAL A 70 -2.33 -2.45 1.45
CA VAL A 70 -2.64 -3.11 2.71
C VAL A 70 -3.23 -4.48 2.38
N VAL A 71 -2.60 -5.52 2.87
CA VAL A 71 -3.04 -6.90 2.62
C VAL A 71 -3.62 -7.48 3.90
N LEU A 72 -4.81 -8.04 3.80
CA LEU A 72 -5.46 -8.77 4.89
C LEU A 72 -5.70 -10.18 4.38
N ALA A 73 -4.91 -11.14 4.82
CA ALA A 73 -5.04 -12.51 4.37
C ALA A 73 -5.12 -13.46 5.56
N GLU A 74 -5.92 -14.50 5.43
CA GLU A 74 -6.01 -15.53 6.48
C GLU A 74 -4.64 -16.16 6.68
N THR A 75 -3.98 -16.54 5.57
CA THR A 75 -2.60 -17.07 5.60
C THR A 75 -1.77 -16.41 4.51
N ILE A 76 -0.49 -16.20 4.82
CA ILE A 76 0.46 -15.65 3.87
C ILE A 76 1.65 -16.61 3.82
N ASP A 77 1.92 -17.14 2.65
CA ASP A 77 3.04 -18.09 2.49
C ASP A 77 4.37 -17.42 2.86
N PRO A 78 5.34 -18.17 3.41
CA PRO A 78 6.63 -17.57 3.80
C PRO A 78 7.34 -16.84 2.67
N GLU A 79 7.28 -17.37 1.45
CA GLU A 79 7.89 -16.70 0.30
C GLU A 79 7.16 -15.39 -0.04
N ALA A 80 5.85 -15.38 0.10
CA ALA A 80 5.07 -14.17 -0.10
C ALA A 80 5.43 -13.12 0.95
N LYS A 81 5.63 -13.53 2.19
CA LYS A 81 6.06 -12.63 3.26
C LYS A 81 7.40 -11.97 2.92
N LYS A 82 8.35 -12.74 2.42
CA LYS A 82 9.65 -12.22 2.03
C LYS A 82 9.52 -11.19 0.91
N ILE A 83 8.70 -11.50 -0.07
CA ILE A 83 8.47 -10.62 -1.21
C ILE A 83 7.87 -9.29 -0.74
N LEU A 84 6.86 -9.33 0.11
CA LEU A 84 6.23 -8.14 0.64
C LEU A 84 7.22 -7.28 1.44
N LYS A 85 8.03 -7.90 2.27
CA LYS A 85 9.00 -7.19 3.10
C LYS A 85 10.12 -6.54 2.30
N LYS A 86 10.54 -7.18 1.20
CA LYS A 86 11.69 -6.74 0.41
C LYS A 86 11.34 -5.76 -0.70
N THR A 87 10.08 -5.65 -1.05
CA THR A 87 9.68 -4.78 -2.14
C THR A 87 9.89 -3.33 -1.77
N ARG A 88 10.56 -2.59 -2.64
CA ARG A 88 10.83 -1.18 -2.45
C ARG A 88 10.70 -0.48 -3.78
N PHE A 89 10.11 0.69 -3.76
CA PHE A 89 10.01 1.50 -4.95
C PHE A 89 9.92 2.96 -4.54
N HIS A 90 10.73 3.77 -5.19
CA HIS A 90 10.77 5.21 -4.97
C HIS A 90 10.98 5.86 -6.33
N LYS A 91 10.26 6.94 -6.59
CA LYS A 91 10.40 7.65 -7.85
C LYS A 91 10.40 9.15 -7.58
N ASN A 92 11.38 9.83 -8.16
CA ASN A 92 11.43 11.29 -8.14
C ASN A 92 10.87 11.82 -9.46
N TYR A 93 10.11 12.88 -9.39
CA TYR A 93 9.53 13.51 -10.56
C TYR A 93 10.34 14.77 -10.88
N ARG A 94 10.96 14.78 -12.06
CA ARG A 94 11.80 15.89 -12.52
C ARG A 94 12.85 16.25 -11.46
N LEU A 95 13.63 15.27 -11.07
CA LEU A 95 14.70 15.43 -10.06
C LEU A 95 14.15 15.99 -8.75
N ALA A 96 12.96 15.53 -8.38
CA ALA A 96 12.23 15.94 -7.18
C ALA A 96 11.67 17.37 -7.23
N LEU A 97 11.78 18.07 -8.35
CA LEU A 97 11.14 19.38 -8.49
C LEU A 97 9.63 19.31 -8.51
N HIS A 98 9.08 18.17 -8.96
CA HIS A 98 7.63 17.93 -8.95
C HIS A 98 7.24 16.89 -7.89
N GLY A 99 8.08 16.73 -6.85
CA GLY A 99 7.83 15.82 -5.77
C GLY A 99 8.37 14.42 -6.00
N TRP A 100 7.89 13.49 -5.22
CA TRP A 100 8.37 12.11 -5.25
C TRP A 100 7.25 11.18 -4.78
N MET A 101 7.42 9.87 -5.03
CA MET A 101 6.49 8.89 -4.53
C MET A 101 7.24 7.73 -3.90
N GLU A 102 6.56 7.06 -2.98
CA GLU A 102 7.10 5.93 -2.27
C GLU A 102 6.04 4.85 -2.15
N TYR A 103 6.47 3.61 -2.24
CA TYR A 103 5.56 2.47 -2.16
C TYR A 103 5.58 1.89 -0.75
N HIS A 104 4.45 1.99 -0.06
CA HIS A 104 4.27 1.50 1.30
C HIS A 104 3.48 0.19 1.25
N ILE A 105 3.98 -0.85 1.89
CA ILE A 105 3.34 -2.15 1.93
C ILE A 105 3.20 -2.59 3.36
N ALA A 106 1.98 -2.94 3.75
CA ALA A 106 1.71 -3.48 5.08
C ALA A 106 0.76 -4.66 4.92
N ALA A 107 0.92 -5.66 5.77
CA ALA A 107 0.10 -6.86 5.68
C ALA A 107 -0.18 -7.44 7.06
N MET A 108 -1.31 -8.09 7.17
CA MET A 108 -1.71 -8.83 8.35
C MET A 108 -2.07 -10.25 7.96
N GLU A 109 -1.46 -11.21 8.63
CA GLU A 109 -1.86 -12.61 8.51
C GLU A 109 -2.83 -12.90 9.64
N CYS A 110 -4.10 -13.11 9.30
CA CYS A 110 -5.15 -13.18 10.29
C CYS A 110 -5.08 -14.44 11.17
N SER A 111 -4.66 -15.58 10.61
CA SER A 111 -4.57 -16.82 11.36
C SER A 111 -3.60 -16.80 12.52
N THR A 112 -2.56 -15.98 12.40
CA THR A 112 -1.51 -15.88 13.42
C THR A 112 -1.45 -14.53 14.10
N TRP A 113 -2.28 -13.60 13.68
CA TRP A 113 -2.26 -12.20 14.13
C TRP A 113 -0.89 -11.57 13.96
N SER A 114 -0.24 -11.90 12.86
CA SER A 114 1.10 -11.37 12.54
C SER A 114 1.00 -10.20 11.59
N PHE A 115 1.88 -9.24 11.78
CA PHE A 115 1.93 -8.04 10.95
C PHE A 115 3.30 -7.89 10.32
N LEU A 116 3.34 -7.43 9.08
CA LEU A 116 4.59 -7.18 8.40
C LEU A 116 4.48 -5.96 7.51
N SER A 117 5.61 -5.43 7.09
CA SER A 117 5.65 -4.32 6.16
C SER A 117 7.01 -4.29 5.46
N ASN A 118 7.07 -3.56 4.34
CA ASN A 118 8.36 -3.14 3.83
C ASN A 118 8.84 -1.96 4.71
N PRO A 119 10.10 -1.53 4.57
CA PRO A 119 10.60 -0.45 5.44
C PRO A 119 9.78 0.84 5.36
N ALA A 120 9.33 1.22 4.18
CA ALA A 120 8.53 2.43 4.00
C ALA A 120 7.11 2.29 4.57
N GLY A 121 6.62 1.07 4.71
CA GLY A 121 5.25 0.81 5.17
C GLY A 121 5.07 0.67 6.67
N ARG A 122 6.09 1.01 7.46
CA ARG A 122 6.00 0.86 8.91
C ARG A 122 4.85 1.62 9.55
N GLY A 123 4.57 2.82 9.04
CA GLY A 123 3.46 3.61 9.54
C GLY A 123 2.13 2.92 9.32
N ALA A 124 1.93 2.38 8.11
CA ALA A 124 0.72 1.63 7.78
C ALA A 124 0.61 0.38 8.63
N ARG A 125 1.73 -0.32 8.87
CA ARG A 125 1.74 -1.50 9.74
C ARG A 125 1.30 -1.14 11.16
N LYS A 126 1.80 -0.05 11.70
CA LYS A 126 1.41 0.40 13.05
C LYS A 126 -0.07 0.70 13.12
N THR A 127 -0.63 1.26 12.07
CA THR A 127 -2.07 1.53 12.00
C THR A 127 -2.86 0.22 12.01
N LEU A 128 -2.41 -0.79 11.27
CA LEU A 128 -3.05 -2.09 11.29
C LEU A 128 -2.97 -2.72 12.68
N GLU A 129 -1.81 -2.67 13.30
CA GLU A 129 -1.61 -3.22 14.64
C GLU A 129 -2.54 -2.56 15.64
N ALA A 130 -2.70 -1.26 15.56
CA ALA A 130 -3.55 -0.52 16.48
C ALA A 130 -5.03 -0.89 16.32
N ASN A 131 -5.46 -1.22 15.11
CA ASN A 131 -6.86 -1.51 14.82
C ASN A 131 -7.26 -2.98 14.94
N PHE A 132 -6.31 -3.89 14.71
CA PHE A 132 -6.63 -5.31 14.61
C PHE A 132 -5.94 -6.21 15.63
N ALA A 133 -4.88 -5.73 16.30
CA ALA A 133 -4.20 -6.57 17.28
C ALA A 133 -5.10 -6.84 18.48
N PRO A 134 -5.04 -8.04 19.04
CA PRO A 134 -5.82 -8.34 20.26
C PRO A 134 -5.34 -7.47 21.41
N LYS A 135 -6.27 -7.03 22.21
CA LYS A 135 -5.97 -6.22 23.39
C LYS A 135 -5.79 -7.06 24.63
#